data_8d9dfcd7fa30564301a414ffd319e03d
#
_entry.id   8d9dfcd7fa30564301a414ffd319e03d
#
_cell.length_a   1.000
_cell.length_b   1.000
_cell.length_c   1.000
_cell.angle_alpha   90.00
_cell.angle_beta   90.00
_cell.angle_gamma   90.00
#
_symmetry.space_group_name_H-M   'P 1'
#
loop_
_entity.id
_entity.type
_entity.pdbx_description
1 polymer ?
#
loop_
_entity_poly.entity_id
_entity_poly.type
_entity_poly.pdbx_seq_one_letter_code
_entity_poly.pdbx_strand_id
1 'polypeptide(L)'
;MWGLYSLVLGLFLAVSTGTSWAQCTLPQGGISIFRMDALNFGELPDRETMELPPAPDTQTESTDKTTSQKTAAVTDGNWHLTVSPYLWFPGVHGTLGFRERTVSIHAGPGDLLSNFRIGLMGTADLRRKRLLLPVDMIWIRLGDDKALPFPGLGESSADVRASQFVLTPKIGYRVVDRDALKVDALTGFRYWHVGQNLQFNPSGTEFSGSLNWVDPLIGGRIQAALSPKLGVTMAGDVGGWGAGSEMDYQVAGLLGYRIRPSWTLQAGYRYLYVNYRSGIIFDAATSGVMFGISLSLK
;
A
#
# COMPACT_ATOMS: atom_id res chain seq x y z
N MET A 1 16.95 -13.26 -18.15
CA MET A 1 15.91 -14.07 -18.79
C MET A 1 15.43 -15.24 -17.91
N TRP A 2 16.23 -15.85 -17.07
CA TRP A 2 15.84 -17.00 -16.21
C TRP A 2 14.92 -16.62 -15.03
N GLY A 3 14.97 -15.38 -14.55
CA GLY A 3 14.23 -14.95 -13.36
C GLY A 3 12.70 -14.95 -13.50
N LEU A 4 12.18 -14.50 -14.66
CA LEU A 4 10.73 -14.51 -14.90
C LEU A 4 10.21 -15.93 -15.11
N TYR A 5 11.01 -16.80 -15.73
CA TYR A 5 10.66 -18.22 -15.89
C TYR A 5 10.52 -18.94 -14.55
N SER A 6 11.43 -18.65 -13.62
CA SER A 6 11.33 -19.21 -12.27
C SER A 6 10.11 -18.70 -11.53
N LEU A 7 9.75 -17.41 -11.69
CA LEU A 7 8.58 -16.80 -11.07
C LEU A 7 7.28 -17.43 -11.59
N VAL A 8 7.19 -17.62 -12.90
CA VAL A 8 5.98 -18.15 -13.53
C VAL A 8 5.89 -19.66 -13.37
N LEU A 9 6.99 -20.39 -13.53
CA LEU A 9 7.01 -21.84 -13.34
C LEU A 9 6.74 -22.22 -11.88
N GLY A 10 7.27 -21.45 -10.92
CA GLY A 10 6.97 -21.63 -9.50
C GLY A 10 5.51 -21.40 -9.15
N LEU A 11 4.92 -20.33 -9.68
CA LEU A 11 3.50 -20.02 -9.53
C LEU A 11 2.62 -21.09 -10.20
N PHE A 12 3.05 -21.62 -11.35
CA PHE A 12 2.35 -22.64 -12.12
C PHE A 12 2.37 -24.01 -11.44
N LEU A 13 3.51 -24.46 -10.92
CA LEU A 13 3.61 -25.70 -10.16
C LEU A 13 2.76 -25.66 -8.89
N ALA A 14 2.57 -24.46 -8.33
CA ALA A 14 1.71 -24.26 -7.18
C ALA A 14 0.21 -24.39 -7.48
N VAL A 15 -0.23 -24.01 -8.68
CA VAL A 15 -1.67 -23.97 -9.05
C VAL A 15 -2.11 -25.18 -9.87
N SER A 16 -1.26 -25.74 -10.75
CA SER A 16 -1.64 -26.81 -11.67
C SER A 16 -1.87 -28.17 -11.03
N THR A 17 -1.43 -28.39 -9.78
CA THR A 17 -1.64 -29.65 -9.04
C THR A 17 -2.89 -29.62 -8.14
N GLY A 18 -3.66 -28.55 -8.18
CA GLY A 18 -4.83 -28.30 -7.33
C GLY A 18 -6.19 -28.50 -8.00
N THR A 19 -6.30 -29.18 -9.15
CA THR A 19 -7.60 -29.51 -9.76
C THR A 19 -8.29 -30.66 -9.04
N SER A 20 -8.69 -30.43 -7.81
CA SER A 20 -9.88 -31.06 -7.23
C SER A 20 -10.77 -29.90 -6.79
N TRP A 21 -11.82 -29.66 -7.56
CA TRP A 21 -12.92 -28.80 -7.19
C TRP A 21 -13.63 -29.41 -5.98
N ALA A 22 -13.05 -29.29 -4.80
CA ALA A 22 -13.84 -29.36 -3.60
C ALA A 22 -14.72 -28.11 -3.59
N GLN A 23 -15.99 -28.30 -3.91
CA GLN A 23 -17.02 -27.32 -3.57
C GLN A 23 -16.87 -27.02 -2.09
N CYS A 24 -16.31 -25.88 -1.78
CA CYS A 24 -16.31 -25.33 -0.44
C CYS A 24 -17.75 -24.90 -0.17
N THR A 25 -18.56 -25.82 0.30
CA THR A 25 -19.79 -25.52 1.02
C THR A 25 -19.37 -24.70 2.22
N LEU A 26 -19.71 -23.42 2.20
CA LEU A 26 -19.60 -22.53 3.36
C LEU A 26 -20.27 -23.21 4.55
N PRO A 27 -19.60 -23.41 5.69
CA PRO A 27 -20.27 -23.81 6.89
C PRO A 27 -21.25 -22.68 7.24
N GLN A 28 -22.52 -23.00 7.30
CA GLN A 28 -23.55 -22.17 7.91
C GLN A 28 -23.31 -22.15 9.42
N GLY A 29 -22.32 -21.40 9.85
CA GLY A 29 -22.04 -21.06 11.24
C GLY A 29 -22.39 -19.60 11.41
N GLY A 30 -23.45 -19.33 12.17
CA GLY A 30 -23.96 -18.00 12.42
C GLY A 30 -22.87 -17.06 12.92
N ILE A 31 -22.88 -15.85 12.39
CA ILE A 31 -22.09 -14.72 12.87
C ILE A 31 -22.58 -14.45 14.30
N SER A 32 -21.81 -14.90 15.27
CA SER A 32 -21.97 -14.46 16.66
C SER A 32 -21.50 -13.00 16.71
N ILE A 33 -22.47 -12.10 16.72
CA ILE A 33 -22.24 -10.68 16.98
C ILE A 33 -21.66 -10.59 18.39
N PHE A 34 -20.41 -10.17 18.48
CA PHE A 34 -19.77 -9.81 19.74
C PHE A 34 -20.60 -8.72 20.39
N ARG A 35 -21.35 -9.10 21.42
CA ARG A 35 -22.04 -8.19 22.32
C ARG A 35 -20.96 -7.52 23.15
N MET A 36 -20.68 -6.27 22.85
CA MET A 36 -19.87 -5.40 23.72
C MET A 36 -20.69 -5.17 24.99
N ASP A 37 -20.39 -5.87 26.06
CA ASP A 37 -20.84 -5.53 27.35
C ASP A 37 -20.26 -4.17 27.76
N ALA A 38 -21.15 -3.27 28.13
CA ALA A 38 -20.84 -1.92 28.54
C ALA A 38 -19.86 -1.94 29.73
N LEU A 39 -18.66 -1.38 29.50
CA LEU A 39 -17.75 -1.03 30.59
C LEU A 39 -18.40 0.06 31.45
N ASN A 40 -18.79 -0.35 32.64
CA ASN A 40 -19.35 0.50 33.69
C ASN A 40 -18.24 1.42 34.21
N PHE A 41 -18.23 2.68 33.77
CA PHE A 41 -17.36 3.72 34.33
C PHE A 41 -17.99 4.13 35.71
N GLY A 42 -17.29 3.73 36.77
CA GLY A 42 -17.62 4.16 38.10
C GLY A 42 -17.64 5.69 38.24
N GLU A 43 -18.54 6.14 39.09
CA GLU A 43 -18.81 7.53 39.47
C GLU A 43 -17.52 8.28 39.83
N LEU A 44 -17.35 9.48 39.25
CA LEU A 44 -16.37 10.46 39.67
C LEU A 44 -16.84 11.15 40.93
N PRO A 45 -15.97 11.36 41.94
CA PRO A 45 -16.34 12.08 43.15
C PRO A 45 -16.56 13.57 42.92
N ASP A 46 -17.43 14.14 43.73
CA ASP A 46 -17.92 15.49 43.70
C ASP A 46 -16.84 16.57 43.66
N ARG A 47 -17.15 17.57 42.87
CA ARG A 47 -16.38 18.78 42.65
C ARG A 47 -16.46 19.69 43.85
N GLU A 48 -15.45 19.74 44.68
CA GLU A 48 -15.30 20.84 45.67
C GLU A 48 -15.13 22.18 44.95
N THR A 49 -16.00 23.08 45.33
CA THR A 49 -16.04 24.47 44.85
C THR A 49 -14.87 25.24 45.46
N MET A 50 -13.84 25.52 44.66
CA MET A 50 -12.74 26.38 45.06
C MET A 50 -13.07 27.83 44.68
N GLU A 51 -13.31 28.64 45.70
CA GLU A 51 -13.58 30.07 45.63
C GLU A 51 -12.30 30.80 45.19
N LEU A 52 -12.40 31.63 44.13
CA LEU A 52 -11.31 32.50 43.67
C LEU A 52 -11.22 33.78 44.51
N PRO A 53 -10.03 34.19 44.94
CA PRO A 53 -9.84 35.54 45.55
C PRO A 53 -9.88 36.64 44.47
N PRO A 54 -10.31 37.85 44.86
CA PRO A 54 -10.54 38.96 43.93
C PRO A 54 -9.21 39.56 43.36
N ALA A 55 -9.31 40.00 42.11
CA ALA A 55 -8.23 40.66 41.40
C ALA A 55 -7.94 42.05 41.95
N PRO A 56 -6.67 42.51 41.94
CA PRO A 56 -6.33 43.93 42.10
C PRO A 56 -6.37 44.65 40.75
N ASP A 57 -7.09 45.77 40.75
CA ASP A 57 -7.00 46.79 39.70
C ASP A 57 -5.55 47.38 39.62
N THR A 58 -5.00 47.55 38.45
CA THR A 58 -4.11 48.67 38.15
C THR A 58 -3.76 48.75 36.68
N GLN A 59 -4.23 49.78 36.05
CA GLN A 59 -3.63 50.75 35.14
C GLN A 59 -2.87 50.31 33.87
N THR A 60 -3.44 50.79 32.83
CA THR A 60 -2.98 51.26 31.54
C THR A 60 -1.50 51.67 31.45
N GLU A 61 -0.77 51.03 30.60
CA GLU A 61 0.30 51.69 29.86
C GLU A 61 0.38 51.15 28.44
N SER A 62 0.19 52.06 27.48
CA SER A 62 0.35 51.88 26.06
C SER A 62 1.83 51.80 25.71
N THR A 63 2.28 50.81 24.96
CA THR A 63 3.31 51.01 23.95
C THR A 63 3.50 49.76 23.08
N ASP A 64 3.50 50.04 21.80
CA ASP A 64 4.12 49.35 20.69
C ASP A 64 3.57 47.98 20.20
N LYS A 65 2.90 48.16 19.09
CA LYS A 65 2.54 47.13 18.11
C LYS A 65 3.78 46.52 17.48
N THR A 66 4.23 45.38 17.95
CA THR A 66 4.88 44.45 17.07
C THR A 66 3.84 43.35 16.76
N THR A 67 3.17 43.54 15.64
CA THR A 67 2.24 42.57 15.08
C THR A 67 3.03 41.34 14.62
N SER A 68 3.30 40.43 15.54
CA SER A 68 3.68 39.08 15.21
C SER A 68 2.43 38.45 14.60
N GLN A 69 2.25 38.54 13.30
CA GLN A 69 1.26 37.79 12.56
C GLN A 69 1.61 36.32 12.74
N LYS A 70 1.10 35.72 13.81
CA LYS A 70 0.92 34.29 13.94
C LYS A 70 -0.06 33.94 12.83
N THR A 71 0.46 33.58 11.65
CA THR A 71 -0.32 33.01 10.56
C THR A 71 -0.91 31.71 11.10
N ALA A 72 -2.09 31.84 11.73
CA ALA A 72 -2.90 30.67 12.01
C ALA A 72 -3.13 30.00 10.68
N ALA A 73 -2.64 28.77 10.52
CA ALA A 73 -2.97 27.96 9.37
C ALA A 73 -4.50 27.94 9.30
N VAL A 74 -5.05 28.63 8.31
CA VAL A 74 -6.48 28.63 8.02
C VAL A 74 -6.82 27.20 7.72
N THR A 75 -7.42 26.52 8.67
CA THR A 75 -7.92 25.14 8.50
C THR A 75 -9.19 25.27 7.68
N ASP A 76 -9.00 25.39 6.36
CA ASP A 76 -10.07 25.44 5.38
C ASP A 76 -10.91 24.15 5.56
N GLY A 77 -12.22 24.31 5.81
CA GLY A 77 -13.14 23.19 5.99
C GLY A 77 -13.42 22.41 4.70
N ASN A 78 -12.77 22.75 3.60
CA ASN A 78 -12.95 22.16 2.28
C ASN A 78 -12.19 20.84 2.13
N TRP A 79 -12.67 20.04 1.19
CA TRP A 79 -11.98 18.83 0.76
C TRP A 79 -10.84 19.19 -0.20
N HIS A 80 -9.67 18.58 0.01
CA HIS A 80 -8.52 18.71 -0.86
C HIS A 80 -8.17 17.32 -1.40
N LEU A 81 -8.13 17.18 -2.72
CA LEU A 81 -7.74 15.96 -3.41
C LEU A 81 -6.34 16.13 -3.99
N THR A 82 -5.45 15.19 -3.69
CA THR A 82 -4.15 15.09 -4.35
C THR A 82 -4.08 13.76 -5.07
N VAL A 83 -3.83 13.77 -6.37
CA VAL A 83 -3.65 12.57 -7.19
C VAL A 83 -2.19 12.50 -7.62
N SER A 84 -1.57 11.35 -7.44
CA SER A 84 -0.15 11.15 -7.73
C SER A 84 0.06 9.89 -8.55
N PRO A 85 -0.07 9.96 -9.89
CA PRO A 85 0.38 8.87 -10.74
C PRO A 85 1.90 8.69 -10.61
N TYR A 86 2.35 7.44 -10.61
CA TYR A 86 3.76 7.12 -10.53
C TYR A 86 4.12 5.89 -11.37
N LEU A 87 5.40 5.75 -11.68
CA LEU A 87 6.03 4.56 -12.23
C LEU A 87 6.93 3.96 -11.15
N TRP A 88 6.83 2.67 -10.95
CA TRP A 88 7.68 1.91 -10.06
C TRP A 88 8.45 0.87 -10.85
N PHE A 89 9.76 0.81 -10.65
CA PHE A 89 10.68 -0.11 -11.32
C PHE A 89 11.25 -1.10 -10.31
N PRO A 90 10.47 -2.10 -9.91
CA PRO A 90 10.89 -3.02 -8.87
C PRO A 90 11.73 -4.17 -9.41
N GLY A 91 12.56 -4.75 -8.53
CA GLY A 91 12.97 -6.13 -8.59
C GLY A 91 12.14 -6.95 -7.63
N VAL A 92 12.00 -8.24 -7.88
CA VAL A 92 11.28 -9.20 -7.05
C VAL A 92 12.21 -10.33 -6.66
N HIS A 93 12.20 -10.71 -5.40
CA HIS A 93 12.91 -11.87 -4.88
C HIS A 93 12.09 -12.52 -3.77
N GLY A 94 12.15 -13.86 -3.70
CA GLY A 94 11.36 -14.59 -2.73
C GLY A 94 11.24 -16.06 -3.05
N THR A 95 10.25 -16.69 -2.47
CA THR A 95 9.96 -18.11 -2.61
C THR A 95 8.48 -18.31 -2.93
N LEU A 96 8.22 -19.05 -3.99
CA LEU A 96 6.88 -19.55 -4.30
C LEU A 96 6.84 -21.04 -4.03
N GLY A 97 5.72 -21.53 -3.54
CA GLY A 97 5.60 -22.95 -3.25
C GLY A 97 4.17 -23.47 -3.16
N PHE A 98 4.05 -24.78 -3.29
CA PHE A 98 2.82 -25.50 -3.08
C PHE A 98 3.13 -26.80 -2.33
N ARG A 99 2.47 -27.02 -1.18
CA ARG A 99 2.75 -28.11 -0.27
C ARG A 99 4.24 -28.10 0.14
N GLU A 100 4.98 -29.17 -0.17
CA GLU A 100 6.39 -29.35 0.20
C GLU A 100 7.38 -28.88 -0.89
N ARG A 101 6.89 -28.40 -2.03
CA ARG A 101 7.72 -27.94 -3.15
C ARG A 101 7.82 -26.44 -3.16
N THR A 102 9.01 -25.93 -3.10
CA THR A 102 9.30 -24.48 -3.16
C THR A 102 10.28 -24.18 -4.30
N VAL A 103 10.10 -23.01 -4.91
CA VAL A 103 10.98 -22.49 -5.96
C VAL A 103 11.37 -21.06 -5.57
N SER A 104 12.67 -20.79 -5.53
CA SER A 104 13.16 -19.43 -5.34
C SER A 104 12.98 -18.62 -6.61
N ILE A 105 12.46 -17.41 -6.47
CA ILE A 105 12.31 -16.44 -7.55
C ILE A 105 13.26 -15.30 -7.37
N HIS A 106 13.86 -14.87 -8.47
CA HIS A 106 14.70 -13.69 -8.53
C HIS A 106 14.52 -13.03 -9.90
N ALA A 107 13.96 -11.83 -9.91
CA ALA A 107 13.79 -11.04 -11.13
C ALA A 107 14.24 -9.60 -10.86
N GLY A 108 15.21 -9.13 -11.63
CA GLY A 108 15.68 -7.76 -11.56
C GLY A 108 14.69 -6.77 -12.19
N PRO A 109 14.86 -5.45 -11.97
CA PRO A 109 14.00 -4.43 -12.59
C PRO A 109 14.02 -4.51 -14.12
N GLY A 110 15.16 -4.86 -14.74
CA GLY A 110 15.29 -5.04 -16.18
C GLY A 110 14.47 -6.23 -16.71
N ASP A 111 14.43 -7.34 -15.96
CA ASP A 111 13.67 -8.53 -16.34
C ASP A 111 12.15 -8.23 -16.31
N LEU A 112 11.70 -7.49 -15.30
CA LEU A 112 10.28 -7.11 -15.18
C LEU A 112 9.91 -6.09 -16.27
N LEU A 113 10.79 -5.14 -16.56
CA LEU A 113 10.54 -4.12 -17.58
C LEU A 113 10.50 -4.71 -18.99
N SER A 114 11.37 -5.67 -19.31
CA SER A 114 11.40 -6.33 -20.63
C SER A 114 10.13 -7.14 -20.93
N ASN A 115 9.43 -7.58 -19.88
CA ASN A 115 8.19 -8.35 -19.98
C ASN A 115 6.95 -7.53 -19.58
N PHE A 116 7.12 -6.22 -19.37
CA PHE A 116 6.03 -5.33 -19.01
C PHE A 116 5.13 -5.07 -20.22
N ARG A 117 3.84 -5.37 -20.07
CA ARG A 117 2.83 -5.10 -21.12
C ARG A 117 2.07 -3.81 -20.86
N ILE A 118 1.51 -3.71 -19.67
CA ILE A 118 0.72 -2.54 -19.24
C ILE A 118 0.69 -2.48 -17.71
N GLY A 119 0.62 -1.27 -17.18
CA GLY A 119 0.42 -1.04 -15.75
C GLY A 119 -0.12 0.34 -15.46
N LEU A 120 -0.86 0.44 -14.38
CA LEU A 120 -1.38 1.68 -13.83
C LEU A 120 -1.06 1.71 -12.34
N MET A 121 -0.34 2.75 -11.92
CA MET A 121 0.06 2.92 -10.52
C MET A 121 -0.20 4.36 -10.10
N GLY A 122 -0.73 4.55 -8.91
CA GLY A 122 -1.00 5.88 -8.41
C GLY A 122 -1.57 5.89 -7.02
N THR A 123 -1.46 7.05 -6.39
CA THR A 123 -2.12 7.33 -5.12
C THR A 123 -3.14 8.45 -5.30
N ALA A 124 -4.24 8.37 -4.55
CA ALA A 124 -5.19 9.44 -4.35
C ALA A 124 -5.30 9.72 -2.86
N ASP A 125 -5.12 10.96 -2.45
CA ASP A 125 -5.16 11.39 -1.05
C ASP A 125 -6.26 12.47 -0.91
N LEU A 126 -7.38 12.10 -0.29
CA LEU A 126 -8.47 13.00 0.00
C LEU A 126 -8.37 13.46 1.46
N ARG A 127 -8.26 14.76 1.68
CA ARG A 127 -8.06 15.35 3.00
C ARG A 127 -9.12 16.39 3.34
N ARG A 128 -9.62 16.34 4.56
CA ARG A 128 -10.45 17.38 5.16
C ARG A 128 -9.99 17.67 6.58
N LYS A 129 -9.47 18.86 6.81
CA LYS A 129 -8.85 19.22 8.10
C LYS A 129 -7.75 18.20 8.46
N ARG A 130 -7.96 17.43 9.53
CA ARG A 130 -7.06 16.39 10.02
C ARG A 130 -7.41 14.98 9.55
N LEU A 131 -8.59 14.81 8.95
CA LEU A 131 -9.00 13.52 8.37
C LEU A 131 -8.33 13.31 7.02
N LEU A 132 -7.84 12.08 6.78
CA LEU A 132 -7.15 11.65 5.58
C LEU A 132 -7.76 10.35 5.08
N LEU A 133 -7.96 10.24 3.79
CA LEU A 133 -8.44 9.04 3.11
C LEU A 133 -7.50 8.74 1.91
N PRO A 134 -6.27 8.25 2.19
CA PRO A 134 -5.35 7.88 1.12
C PRO A 134 -5.69 6.50 0.56
N VAL A 135 -5.60 6.38 -0.77
CA VAL A 135 -5.73 5.13 -1.51
C VAL A 135 -4.50 4.96 -2.39
N ASP A 136 -3.84 3.81 -2.33
CA ASP A 136 -2.75 3.43 -3.25
C ASP A 136 -3.22 2.27 -4.12
N MET A 137 -2.94 2.33 -5.41
CA MET A 137 -3.31 1.32 -6.40
C MET A 137 -2.10 0.95 -7.25
N ILE A 138 -1.88 -0.35 -7.40
CA ILE A 138 -0.90 -0.94 -8.31
C ILE A 138 -1.62 -1.96 -9.15
N TRP A 139 -1.60 -1.80 -10.46
CA TRP A 139 -2.07 -2.77 -11.41
C TRP A 139 -1.04 -2.99 -12.49
N ILE A 140 -0.58 -4.23 -12.64
CA ILE A 140 0.49 -4.61 -13.57
C ILE A 140 0.08 -5.87 -14.31
N ARG A 141 0.37 -5.92 -15.59
CA ARG A 141 0.35 -7.12 -16.42
C ARG A 141 1.71 -7.34 -17.02
N LEU A 142 2.22 -8.55 -16.79
CA LEU A 142 3.46 -9.05 -17.37
C LEU A 142 3.13 -10.17 -18.37
N GLY A 143 3.92 -10.32 -19.38
CA GLY A 143 3.79 -11.42 -20.34
C GLY A 143 4.93 -11.47 -21.30
N ASP A 144 5.34 -12.65 -21.71
CA ASP A 144 6.29 -12.85 -22.79
C ASP A 144 5.54 -13.30 -24.04
N ASP A 145 5.77 -12.61 -25.17
CA ASP A 145 5.27 -13.01 -26.48
C ASP A 145 6.21 -14.04 -27.13
N LYS A 146 7.33 -14.35 -26.48
CA LYS A 146 8.28 -15.36 -26.96
C LYS A 146 7.85 -16.71 -26.38
N ALA A 147 7.45 -17.56 -27.29
CA ALA A 147 7.19 -18.94 -26.99
C ALA A 147 8.38 -19.60 -26.26
N LEU A 148 8.14 -20.19 -25.11
CA LEU A 148 9.15 -20.87 -24.32
C LEU A 148 9.31 -22.30 -24.84
N PRO A 149 10.51 -22.72 -25.30
CA PRO A 149 10.74 -24.12 -25.61
C PRO A 149 10.67 -24.95 -24.32
N PHE A 150 9.80 -25.92 -24.26
CA PHE A 150 9.74 -26.88 -23.16
C PHE A 150 10.64 -28.09 -23.48
N PRO A 151 11.70 -28.35 -22.72
CA PRO A 151 12.53 -29.53 -22.90
C PRO A 151 11.69 -30.80 -22.72
N GLY A 152 11.66 -31.64 -23.72
CA GLY A 152 10.98 -32.97 -23.67
C GLY A 152 9.60 -33.06 -24.34
N LEU A 153 9.04 -31.94 -24.85
CA LEU A 153 7.74 -31.91 -25.54
C LEU A 153 7.84 -31.56 -27.04
N GLY A 154 9.03 -31.68 -27.65
CA GLY A 154 9.26 -31.36 -29.06
C GLY A 154 9.25 -29.84 -29.32
N GLU A 155 8.64 -29.39 -30.42
CA GLU A 155 8.52 -27.96 -30.77
C GLU A 155 7.42 -27.22 -29.99
N SER A 156 7.04 -27.72 -28.82
CA SER A 156 5.99 -27.12 -28.01
C SER A 156 6.51 -25.85 -27.29
N SER A 157 5.70 -24.83 -27.30
CA SER A 157 5.99 -23.56 -26.64
C SER A 157 4.86 -23.17 -25.69
N ALA A 158 5.13 -22.32 -24.71
CA ALA A 158 4.13 -21.84 -23.79
C ALA A 158 4.16 -20.32 -23.67
N ASP A 159 2.98 -19.70 -23.79
CA ASP A 159 2.77 -18.30 -23.51
C ASP A 159 2.41 -18.13 -22.02
N VAL A 160 3.14 -17.29 -21.36
CA VAL A 160 2.99 -17.06 -19.93
C VAL A 160 2.56 -15.62 -19.66
N ARG A 161 1.46 -15.45 -18.93
CA ARG A 161 0.95 -14.15 -18.53
C ARG A 161 0.75 -14.11 -17.02
N ALA A 162 1.22 -13.05 -16.39
CA ALA A 162 0.99 -12.78 -14.98
C ALA A 162 0.33 -11.42 -14.81
N SER A 163 -0.57 -11.32 -13.86
CA SER A 163 -1.23 -10.07 -13.48
C SER A 163 -1.20 -9.89 -11.98
N GLN A 164 -0.98 -8.66 -11.54
CA GLN A 164 -1.05 -8.29 -10.14
C GLN A 164 -1.87 -7.03 -9.99
N PHE A 165 -2.81 -7.06 -9.06
CA PHE A 165 -3.56 -5.90 -8.62
C PHE A 165 -3.47 -5.79 -7.11
N VAL A 166 -3.06 -4.62 -6.64
CA VAL A 166 -2.97 -4.31 -5.21
C VAL A 166 -3.70 -2.99 -4.97
N LEU A 167 -4.66 -3.00 -4.06
CA LEU A 167 -5.42 -1.82 -3.66
C LEU A 167 -5.30 -1.64 -2.16
N THR A 168 -4.86 -0.44 -1.73
CA THR A 168 -4.60 -0.15 -0.32
C THR A 168 -5.34 1.13 0.10
N PRO A 169 -6.65 1.05 0.39
CA PRO A 169 -7.38 2.15 0.99
C PRO A 169 -7.08 2.24 2.48
N LYS A 170 -6.91 3.47 2.96
CA LYS A 170 -6.64 3.77 4.36
C LYS A 170 -7.50 4.94 4.84
N ILE A 171 -7.73 4.99 6.12
CA ILE A 171 -8.24 6.15 6.85
C ILE A 171 -7.15 6.61 7.80
N GLY A 172 -7.00 7.90 7.97
CA GLY A 172 -5.96 8.44 8.83
C GLY A 172 -6.33 9.73 9.51
N TYR A 173 -5.53 10.03 10.51
CA TYR A 173 -5.64 11.26 11.28
C TYR A 173 -4.29 11.95 11.35
N ARG A 174 -4.27 13.26 11.06
CA ARG A 174 -3.08 14.09 11.18
C ARG A 174 -2.82 14.45 12.63
N VAL A 175 -1.84 13.77 13.23
CA VAL A 175 -1.46 13.92 14.65
C VAL A 175 -0.65 15.21 14.82
N VAL A 176 0.33 15.46 13.94
CA VAL A 176 1.12 16.68 13.93
C VAL A 176 0.84 17.46 12.64
N ASP A 177 0.46 18.72 12.77
CA ASP A 177 0.20 19.61 11.62
C ASP A 177 0.95 20.93 11.83
N ARG A 178 2.23 20.93 11.49
CA ARG A 178 3.10 22.10 11.49
C ARG A 178 3.56 22.40 10.06
N ASP A 179 3.91 23.62 9.76
CA ASP A 179 4.33 24.02 8.41
C ASP A 179 5.52 23.20 7.90
N ALA A 180 6.51 22.94 8.75
CA ALA A 180 7.69 22.17 8.40
C ALA A 180 7.53 20.65 8.58
N LEU A 181 6.57 20.19 9.38
CA LEU A 181 6.44 18.77 9.74
C LEU A 181 4.96 18.38 9.89
N LYS A 182 4.57 17.34 9.16
CA LYS A 182 3.27 16.71 9.28
C LYS A 182 3.46 15.23 9.59
N VAL A 183 2.68 14.72 10.56
CA VAL A 183 2.70 13.31 10.93
C VAL A 183 1.27 12.80 10.91
N ASP A 184 1.05 11.75 10.15
CA ASP A 184 -0.25 11.10 9.96
C ASP A 184 -0.20 9.68 10.52
N ALA A 185 -1.17 9.31 11.35
CA ALA A 185 -1.44 7.92 11.75
C ALA A 185 -2.49 7.34 10.80
N LEU A 186 -2.25 6.14 10.30
CA LEU A 186 -3.04 5.51 9.23
C LEU A 186 -3.44 4.10 9.64
N THR A 187 -4.64 3.68 9.25
CA THR A 187 -5.10 2.29 9.32
C THR A 187 -5.95 1.98 8.09
N GLY A 188 -6.10 0.73 7.74
CA GLY A 188 -6.85 0.33 6.57
C GLY A 188 -6.64 -1.13 6.24
N PHE A 189 -6.71 -1.45 4.94
CA PHE A 189 -6.45 -2.80 4.48
C PHE A 189 -5.74 -2.77 3.12
N ARG A 190 -5.09 -3.89 2.77
CA ARG A 190 -4.52 -4.13 1.45
C ARG A 190 -5.20 -5.34 0.83
N TYR A 191 -5.85 -5.12 -0.30
CA TYR A 191 -6.40 -6.17 -1.14
C TYR A 191 -5.37 -6.58 -2.17
N TRP A 192 -5.12 -7.87 -2.28
CA TRP A 192 -4.25 -8.50 -3.24
C TRP A 192 -5.04 -9.36 -4.22
N HIS A 193 -4.73 -9.24 -5.49
CA HIS A 193 -5.13 -10.17 -6.54
C HIS A 193 -3.91 -10.49 -7.39
N VAL A 194 -3.52 -11.76 -7.41
CA VAL A 194 -2.44 -12.28 -8.23
C VAL A 194 -3.01 -13.33 -9.16
N GLY A 195 -2.97 -13.07 -10.46
CA GLY A 195 -3.48 -13.96 -11.50
C GLY A 195 -2.36 -14.43 -12.42
N GLN A 196 -2.52 -15.63 -12.95
CA GLN A 196 -1.62 -16.21 -13.95
C GLN A 196 -2.41 -17.00 -14.98
N ASN A 197 -1.87 -17.02 -16.21
CA ASN A 197 -2.38 -17.79 -17.31
C ASN A 197 -1.19 -18.37 -18.07
N LEU A 198 -1.27 -19.66 -18.35
CA LEU A 198 -0.30 -20.40 -19.14
C LEU A 198 -1.04 -21.10 -20.28
N GLN A 199 -0.64 -20.81 -21.51
CA GLN A 199 -1.20 -21.41 -22.73
C GLN A 199 -0.11 -22.19 -23.47
N PHE A 200 -0.35 -23.49 -23.70
CA PHE A 200 0.56 -24.35 -24.45
C PHE A 200 0.23 -24.31 -25.95
N ASN A 201 1.28 -24.14 -26.77
CA ASN A 201 1.18 -24.20 -28.23
C ASN A 201 1.92 -25.43 -28.76
N PRO A 202 1.42 -26.15 -29.78
CA PRO A 202 0.20 -25.89 -30.57
C PRO A 202 -1.09 -26.47 -29.98
N SER A 203 -1.05 -27.17 -28.82
CA SER A 203 -2.22 -27.87 -28.28
C SER A 203 -3.38 -26.93 -27.90
N GLY A 204 -3.11 -25.64 -27.67
CA GLY A 204 -4.12 -24.68 -27.20
C GLY A 204 -4.58 -24.91 -25.75
N THR A 205 -3.94 -25.84 -25.02
CA THR A 205 -4.30 -26.12 -23.62
C THR A 205 -3.97 -24.93 -22.74
N GLU A 206 -4.97 -24.43 -22.02
CA GLU A 206 -4.85 -23.27 -21.16
C GLU A 206 -5.03 -23.66 -19.69
N PHE A 207 -4.14 -23.16 -18.85
CA PHE A 207 -4.23 -23.26 -17.39
C PHE A 207 -4.23 -21.87 -16.80
N SER A 208 -5.24 -21.56 -16.01
CA SER A 208 -5.35 -20.27 -15.32
C SER A 208 -5.56 -20.48 -13.83
N GLY A 209 -5.03 -19.55 -13.04
CA GLY A 209 -5.20 -19.54 -11.60
C GLY A 209 -5.13 -18.13 -11.04
N SER A 210 -5.81 -17.90 -9.93
CA SER A 210 -5.72 -16.63 -9.22
C SER A 210 -5.81 -16.83 -7.72
N LEU A 211 -5.16 -15.90 -7.00
CA LEU A 211 -5.18 -15.80 -5.55
C LEU A 211 -5.72 -14.44 -5.17
N ASN A 212 -6.55 -14.41 -4.14
CA ASN A 212 -7.11 -13.18 -3.58
C ASN A 212 -7.06 -13.24 -2.07
N TRP A 213 -6.63 -12.17 -1.44
CA TRP A 213 -6.69 -12.04 0.01
C TRP A 213 -6.72 -10.58 0.43
N VAL A 214 -7.00 -10.33 1.71
CA VAL A 214 -7.06 -9.01 2.31
C VAL A 214 -6.27 -9.01 3.59
N ASP A 215 -5.37 -8.04 3.74
CA ASP A 215 -4.55 -7.83 4.92
C ASP A 215 -4.98 -6.54 5.64
N PRO A 216 -5.42 -6.60 6.90
CA PRO A 216 -5.58 -5.40 7.71
C PRO A 216 -4.22 -4.75 7.96
N LEU A 217 -4.17 -3.41 8.01
CA LEU A 217 -2.93 -2.63 8.11
C LEU A 217 -3.02 -1.55 9.17
N ILE A 218 -1.90 -1.30 9.83
CA ILE A 218 -1.63 -0.08 10.57
C ILE A 218 -0.33 0.55 10.08
N GLY A 219 -0.22 1.87 10.15
CA GLY A 219 0.98 2.54 9.66
C GLY A 219 0.98 4.03 9.93
N GLY A 220 1.89 4.71 9.26
CA GLY A 220 2.04 6.15 9.38
C GLY A 220 2.72 6.79 8.20
N ARG A 221 2.65 8.11 8.17
CA ARG A 221 3.31 8.94 7.18
C ARG A 221 3.89 10.18 7.83
N ILE A 222 5.13 10.49 7.50
CA ILE A 222 5.83 11.69 7.92
C ILE A 222 6.15 12.50 6.67
N GLN A 223 5.81 13.79 6.69
CA GLN A 223 6.12 14.72 5.63
C GLN A 223 6.90 15.89 6.22
N ALA A 224 8.11 16.14 5.73
CA ALA A 224 8.97 17.22 6.18
C ALA A 224 9.29 18.18 5.04
N ALA A 225 9.08 19.47 5.24
CA ALA A 225 9.50 20.50 4.31
C ALA A 225 10.97 20.87 4.61
N LEU A 226 11.87 20.55 3.70
CA LEU A 226 13.30 20.89 3.81
C LEU A 226 13.58 22.30 3.31
N SER A 227 12.80 22.78 2.34
CA SER A 227 12.83 24.12 1.81
C SER A 227 11.47 24.49 1.21
N PRO A 228 11.26 25.75 0.76
CA PRO A 228 10.00 26.14 0.10
C PRO A 228 9.65 25.30 -1.13
N LYS A 229 10.64 24.68 -1.76
CA LYS A 229 10.43 23.84 -2.96
C LYS A 229 10.73 22.36 -2.76
N LEU A 230 11.43 21.99 -1.69
CA LEU A 230 11.89 20.62 -1.46
C LEU A 230 11.26 20.05 -0.20
N GLY A 231 10.71 18.85 -0.30
CA GLY A 231 10.16 18.11 0.82
C GLY A 231 10.49 16.62 0.76
N VAL A 232 10.44 15.96 1.89
CA VAL A 232 10.60 14.52 2.05
C VAL A 232 9.30 13.93 2.59
N THR A 233 8.89 12.82 2.05
CA THR A 233 7.79 12.00 2.56
C THR A 233 8.32 10.60 2.87
N MET A 234 8.10 10.14 4.08
CA MET A 234 8.34 8.75 4.49
C MET A 234 7.00 8.15 4.91
N ALA A 235 6.70 6.97 4.40
CA ALA A 235 5.48 6.24 4.74
C ALA A 235 5.81 4.77 4.97
N GLY A 236 5.11 4.17 5.92
CA GLY A 236 5.24 2.75 6.19
C GLY A 236 3.97 2.20 6.82
N ASP A 237 3.74 0.93 6.60
CA ASP A 237 2.65 0.17 7.20
C ASP A 237 3.06 -1.29 7.38
N VAL A 238 2.38 -1.95 8.32
CA VAL A 238 2.53 -3.37 8.63
C VAL A 238 1.15 -3.98 8.86
N GLY A 239 0.99 -5.23 8.49
CA GLY A 239 -0.27 -5.94 8.58
C GLY A 239 -0.16 -7.43 8.28
N GLY A 240 -1.28 -8.02 7.88
CA GLY A 240 -1.46 -9.45 7.67
C GLY A 240 -1.94 -10.13 8.95
N TRP A 241 -1.03 -10.42 9.88
CA TRP A 241 -1.27 -11.09 11.17
C TRP A 241 -2.12 -12.35 11.07
N GLY A 242 -2.00 -13.10 9.96
CA GLY A 242 -2.75 -14.32 9.70
C GLY A 242 -4.20 -14.10 9.24
N ALA A 243 -4.65 -12.86 8.99
CA ALA A 243 -6.00 -12.60 8.46
C ALA A 243 -6.09 -12.98 6.96
N GLY A 244 -5.09 -12.59 6.19
CA GLY A 244 -4.86 -13.00 4.80
C GLY A 244 -3.44 -13.56 4.70
N SER A 245 -2.44 -12.71 4.78
CA SER A 245 -1.03 -13.10 4.87
C SER A 245 -0.58 -13.23 6.34
N GLU A 246 0.49 -14.00 6.57
CA GLU A 246 1.17 -14.07 7.87
C GLU A 246 1.79 -12.71 8.21
N MET A 247 2.35 -12.06 7.20
CA MET A 247 2.95 -10.74 7.31
C MET A 247 2.89 -10.00 5.98
N ASP A 248 2.54 -8.73 6.04
CA ASP A 248 2.55 -7.78 4.93
C ASP A 248 3.09 -6.45 5.46
N TYR A 249 4.15 -5.92 4.86
CA TYR A 249 4.62 -4.59 5.22
C TYR A 249 5.23 -3.85 4.05
N GLN A 250 5.15 -2.54 4.11
CA GLN A 250 5.84 -1.68 3.15
C GLN A 250 6.51 -0.49 3.83
N VAL A 251 7.58 -0.01 3.17
CA VAL A 251 8.22 1.25 3.49
C VAL A 251 8.49 1.99 2.18
N ALA A 252 8.21 3.28 2.16
CA ALA A 252 8.51 4.15 1.03
C ALA A 252 9.11 5.47 1.50
N GLY A 253 10.15 5.93 0.81
CA GLY A 253 10.76 7.23 1.01
C GLY A 253 10.76 8.01 -0.31
N LEU A 254 10.23 9.23 -0.31
CA LEU A 254 10.07 10.07 -1.49
C LEU A 254 10.65 11.45 -1.25
N LEU A 255 11.40 11.92 -2.22
CA LEU A 255 11.83 13.31 -2.33
C LEU A 255 10.90 14.02 -3.31
N GLY A 256 10.30 15.13 -2.88
CA GLY A 256 9.37 15.92 -3.68
C GLY A 256 9.95 17.29 -4.02
N TYR A 257 9.95 17.65 -5.30
CA TYR A 257 10.35 18.97 -5.78
C TYR A 257 9.14 19.71 -6.37
N ARG A 258 8.74 20.82 -5.73
CA ARG A 258 7.60 21.64 -6.13
C ARG A 258 7.97 22.52 -7.33
N ILE A 259 7.38 22.24 -8.49
CA ILE A 259 7.56 23.02 -9.72
C ILE A 259 6.56 24.17 -9.75
N ARG A 260 5.31 23.92 -9.37
CA ARG A 260 4.21 24.89 -9.29
C ARG A 260 3.44 24.69 -7.99
N PRO A 261 2.61 25.63 -7.57
CA PRO A 261 1.80 25.47 -6.34
C PRO A 261 0.98 24.15 -6.29
N SER A 262 0.52 23.68 -7.45
CA SER A 262 -0.28 22.46 -7.58
C SER A 262 0.50 21.24 -8.10
N TRP A 263 1.79 21.38 -8.48
CA TRP A 263 2.56 20.33 -9.14
C TRP A 263 3.86 20.04 -8.41
N THR A 264 4.06 18.79 -8.01
CA THR A 264 5.29 18.34 -7.34
C THR A 264 5.81 17.09 -8.06
N LEU A 265 7.04 17.15 -8.57
CA LEU A 265 7.75 15.94 -9.00
C LEU A 265 8.18 15.15 -7.78
N GLN A 266 8.12 13.83 -7.88
CA GLN A 266 8.53 12.92 -6.82
C GLN A 266 9.47 11.87 -7.36
N ALA A 267 10.51 11.56 -6.60
CA ALA A 267 11.41 10.45 -6.85
C ALA A 267 11.73 9.77 -5.51
N GLY A 268 11.87 8.46 -5.52
CA GLY A 268 12.17 7.76 -4.28
C GLY A 268 12.31 6.25 -4.44
N TYR A 269 12.18 5.57 -3.33
CA TYR A 269 12.34 4.14 -3.24
C TYR A 269 11.20 3.53 -2.42
N ARG A 270 10.71 2.38 -2.85
CA ARG A 270 9.67 1.60 -2.17
C ARG A 270 10.14 0.17 -1.98
N TYR A 271 9.89 -0.37 -0.81
CA TYR A 271 10.03 -1.77 -0.46
C TYR A 271 8.66 -2.29 -0.01
N LEU A 272 8.23 -3.41 -0.56
CA LEU A 272 6.97 -4.08 -0.25
C LEU A 272 7.25 -5.57 -0.06
N TYR A 273 6.86 -6.11 1.09
CA TYR A 273 7.02 -7.52 1.42
C TYR A 273 5.69 -8.13 1.79
N VAL A 274 5.48 -9.37 1.36
CA VAL A 274 4.31 -10.16 1.72
C VAL A 274 4.70 -11.63 1.91
N ASN A 275 4.20 -12.25 2.97
CA ASN A 275 4.32 -13.66 3.27
C ASN A 275 2.92 -14.26 3.42
N TYR A 276 2.39 -14.83 2.35
CA TYR A 276 1.08 -15.47 2.30
C TYR A 276 1.25 -17.00 2.31
N ARG A 277 0.55 -17.69 3.22
CA ARG A 277 0.66 -19.15 3.44
C ARG A 277 -0.71 -19.78 3.66
N SER A 278 -1.53 -19.87 2.63
CA SER A 278 -2.82 -20.57 2.69
C SER A 278 -2.91 -21.57 1.54
N GLY A 279 -2.36 -22.77 1.75
CA GLY A 279 -2.28 -23.83 0.71
C GLY A 279 -1.21 -23.56 -0.36
N ILE A 280 -0.82 -22.31 -0.55
CA ILE A 280 0.25 -21.84 -1.42
C ILE A 280 1.20 -20.97 -0.58
N ILE A 281 2.49 -21.09 -0.83
CA ILE A 281 3.50 -20.21 -0.26
C ILE A 281 3.77 -19.10 -1.28
N PHE A 282 3.50 -17.86 -0.90
CA PHE A 282 3.86 -16.67 -1.65
C PHE A 282 4.62 -15.73 -0.71
N ASP A 283 5.93 -15.95 -0.62
CA ASP A 283 6.85 -15.18 0.22
C ASP A 283 7.71 -14.34 -0.71
N ALA A 284 7.37 -13.05 -0.84
CA ALA A 284 7.99 -12.20 -1.85
C ALA A 284 8.29 -10.80 -1.33
N ALA A 285 9.50 -10.34 -1.60
CA ALA A 285 9.92 -8.97 -1.43
C ALA A 285 10.06 -8.29 -2.80
N THR A 286 9.43 -7.14 -2.93
CA THR A 286 9.43 -6.32 -4.13
C THR A 286 9.98 -4.95 -3.79
N SER A 287 11.08 -4.53 -4.43
CA SER A 287 11.72 -3.28 -4.07
C SER A 287 12.32 -2.56 -5.29
N GLY A 288 12.26 -1.23 -5.30
CA GLY A 288 12.79 -0.47 -6.42
C GLY A 288 12.53 1.01 -6.35
N VAL A 289 13.13 1.71 -7.32
CA VAL A 289 12.97 3.15 -7.50
C VAL A 289 11.59 3.49 -8.05
N MET A 290 11.06 4.64 -7.65
CA MET A 290 9.80 5.16 -8.16
C MET A 290 9.91 6.63 -8.51
N PHE A 291 9.18 7.02 -9.56
CA PHE A 291 9.10 8.40 -10.05
C PHE A 291 7.62 8.74 -10.29
N GLY A 292 7.23 9.94 -9.92
CA GLY A 292 5.84 10.37 -10.05
C GLY A 292 5.64 11.85 -10.06
N ILE A 293 4.41 12.25 -10.25
CA ILE A 293 3.96 13.64 -10.20
C ILE A 293 2.74 13.72 -9.30
N SER A 294 2.79 14.58 -8.28
CA SER A 294 1.63 14.89 -7.46
C SER A 294 0.91 16.13 -7.98
N LEU A 295 -0.39 16.01 -8.14
CA LEU A 295 -1.31 17.04 -8.59
C LEU A 295 -2.29 17.35 -7.46
N SER A 296 -2.19 18.55 -6.88
CA SER A 296 -3.13 19.01 -5.84
C SER A 296 -4.30 19.74 -6.52
N LEU A 297 -5.49 19.18 -6.37
CA LEU A 297 -6.75 19.72 -6.84
C LEU A 297 -7.48 20.40 -5.67
N LYS A 298 -7.99 21.59 -5.94
CA LYS A 298 -8.77 22.38 -4.95
C LYS A 298 -10.25 22.21 -5.21
#